data_c59b85f974d26d7360eab7baf7e44ce0
#
_entry.id   c59b85f974d26d7360eab7baf7e44ce0
#
_cell.length_a   1.000
_cell.length_b   1.000
_cell.length_c   1.000
_cell.angle_alpha   90.00
_cell.angle_beta   90.00
_cell.angle_gamma   90.00
#
_symmetry.space_group_name_H-M   'P 1'
#
loop_
_entity.id
_entity.type
_entity.pdbx_description
1 polymer ?
#
loop_
_entity_poly.entity_id
_entity_poly.type
_entity_poly.pdbx_seq_one_letter_code
_entity_poly.pdbx_strand_id
1 'polypeptide(L)'
;TGQTIIAGMGELHLEIIVDRLLREFKVEANVGAPQVAYKETITKAVDVDSKYAKQSGGRGQYGHCKVHFEPMDPNGEETFKFESSVVGGAIPKEYIPAVGEGIEEATKAGILGGFPVVGVSANVYDGSYHEVDSSEMAFHIAGSLAFKDAMSKANPILLEPIMKVEVSMPEEYMGDVIGDINARRG
;
A
#
# COMPACT_ATOMS: atom_id res chain seq x y z
N THR A 1 9.90 -5.58 0.15
CA THR A 1 10.54 -5.37 1.47
C THR A 1 11.92 -4.71 1.38
N GLY A 2 12.52 -4.63 0.19
CA GLY A 2 13.87 -4.13 0.00
C GLY A 2 14.99 -5.07 0.44
N GLN A 3 14.66 -6.27 0.92
CA GLN A 3 15.65 -7.30 1.25
C GLN A 3 16.20 -7.98 -0.01
N THR A 4 17.47 -8.34 0.02
CA THR A 4 18.07 -9.24 -0.98
C THR A 4 17.85 -10.68 -0.57
N ILE A 5 17.17 -11.45 -1.40
CA ILE A 5 16.86 -12.87 -1.13
C ILE A 5 17.96 -13.73 -1.77
N ILE A 6 18.49 -14.67 -1.00
CA ILE A 6 19.44 -15.68 -1.47
C ILE A 6 18.74 -17.04 -1.42
N ALA A 7 18.75 -17.76 -2.52
CA ALA A 7 18.23 -19.12 -2.62
C ALA A 7 19.37 -20.11 -2.93
N GLY A 8 19.28 -21.32 -2.39
CA GLY A 8 20.28 -22.36 -2.58
C GLY A 8 19.73 -23.77 -2.42
N MET A 9 20.58 -24.77 -2.59
CA MET A 9 20.23 -26.19 -2.55
C MET A 9 20.01 -26.74 -1.12
N GLY A 10 20.29 -25.95 -0.09
CA GLY A 10 20.15 -26.32 1.29
C GLY A 10 20.88 -25.36 2.21
N GLU A 11 20.73 -25.57 3.53
CA GLU A 11 21.25 -24.69 4.56
C GLU A 11 22.76 -24.51 4.49
N LEU A 12 23.52 -25.61 4.37
CA LEU A 12 24.98 -25.58 4.28
C LEU A 12 25.46 -24.78 3.04
N HIS A 13 24.78 -24.93 1.92
CA HIS A 13 25.10 -24.15 0.71
C HIS A 13 24.93 -22.66 0.94
N LEU A 14 23.81 -22.28 1.60
CA LEU A 14 23.53 -20.87 1.92
C LEU A 14 24.54 -20.32 2.95
N GLU A 15 24.89 -21.08 3.97
CA GLU A 15 25.90 -20.70 4.96
C GLU A 15 27.26 -20.41 4.30
N ILE A 16 27.71 -21.27 3.38
CA ILE A 16 28.96 -21.07 2.66
C ILE A 16 28.93 -19.80 1.81
N ILE A 17 27.82 -19.55 1.10
CA ILE A 17 27.66 -18.33 0.30
C ILE A 17 27.73 -17.09 1.17
N VAL A 18 27.01 -17.10 2.30
CA VAL A 18 27.00 -15.98 3.26
C VAL A 18 28.40 -15.76 3.85
N ASP A 19 29.07 -16.81 4.27
CA ASP A 19 30.45 -16.73 4.79
C ASP A 19 31.41 -16.09 3.78
N ARG A 20 31.31 -16.48 2.51
CA ARG A 20 32.12 -15.88 1.42
C ARG A 20 31.78 -14.40 1.20
N LEU A 21 30.51 -14.02 1.23
CA LEU A 21 30.10 -12.62 1.12
C LEU A 21 30.71 -11.76 2.23
N LEU A 22 30.71 -12.25 3.46
CA LEU A 22 31.23 -11.51 4.62
C LEU A 22 32.76 -11.48 4.64
N ARG A 23 33.44 -12.62 4.39
CA ARG A 23 34.89 -12.75 4.53
C ARG A 23 35.67 -12.35 3.28
N GLU A 24 35.28 -12.85 2.11
CA GLU A 24 36.02 -12.63 0.88
C GLU A 24 35.68 -11.27 0.26
N PHE A 25 34.40 -10.95 0.20
CA PHE A 25 33.90 -9.73 -0.43
C PHE A 25 33.72 -8.58 0.56
N LYS A 26 33.89 -8.83 1.86
CA LYS A 26 33.79 -7.83 2.94
C LYS A 26 32.49 -7.01 2.89
N VAL A 27 31.39 -7.66 2.51
CA VAL A 27 30.06 -7.05 2.48
C VAL A 27 29.54 -7.00 3.92
N GLU A 28 29.19 -5.80 4.40
CA GLU A 28 28.46 -5.67 5.66
C GLU A 28 26.99 -6.00 5.42
N ALA A 29 26.51 -7.10 5.98
CA ALA A 29 25.13 -7.54 5.84
C ALA A 29 24.59 -8.18 7.12
N ASN A 30 23.35 -7.92 7.43
CA ASN A 30 22.60 -8.66 8.42
C ASN A 30 21.84 -9.80 7.74
N VAL A 31 22.11 -11.02 8.17
CA VAL A 31 21.50 -12.24 7.62
C VAL A 31 20.39 -12.72 8.53
N GLY A 32 19.23 -12.98 7.96
CA GLY A 32 18.06 -13.45 8.71
C GLY A 32 17.02 -14.08 7.78
N ALA A 33 15.92 -14.51 8.37
CA ALA A 33 14.79 -15.04 7.62
C ALA A 33 14.18 -13.98 6.67
N PRO A 34 13.67 -14.39 5.50
CA PRO A 34 12.92 -13.50 4.62
C PRO A 34 11.73 -12.89 5.33
N GLN A 35 11.50 -11.61 5.11
CA GLN A 35 10.30 -10.93 5.62
C GLN A 35 9.11 -11.25 4.71
N VAL A 36 7.95 -11.46 5.32
CA VAL A 36 6.69 -11.66 4.60
C VAL A 36 6.26 -10.33 3.97
N ALA A 37 5.95 -10.35 2.68
CA ALA A 37 5.48 -9.18 1.94
C ALA A 37 3.97 -8.97 2.16
N TYR A 38 3.60 -8.47 3.34
CA TYR A 38 2.22 -8.11 3.63
C TYR A 38 1.74 -6.95 2.76
N LYS A 39 0.44 -6.89 2.56
CA LYS A 39 -0.28 -5.75 2.01
C LYS A 39 -1.46 -5.41 2.92
N GLU A 40 -2.05 -4.25 2.70
CA GLU A 40 -3.27 -3.84 3.39
C GLU A 40 -4.38 -3.62 2.36
N THR A 41 -5.63 -3.74 2.78
CA THR A 41 -6.80 -3.38 1.98
C THR A 41 -7.93 -2.93 2.87
N ILE A 42 -8.95 -2.32 2.26
CA ILE A 42 -10.21 -1.97 2.93
C ILE A 42 -11.28 -3.02 2.61
N THR A 43 -12.25 -3.17 3.51
CA THR A 43 -13.36 -4.12 3.33
C THR A 43 -14.72 -3.46 3.31
N LYS A 44 -14.79 -2.16 3.55
CA LYS A 44 -16.02 -1.38 3.62
C LYS A 44 -15.90 -0.10 2.81
N ALA A 45 -16.96 0.26 2.07
CA ALA A 45 -17.08 1.55 1.43
C ALA A 45 -17.31 2.66 2.47
N VAL A 46 -16.68 3.82 2.26
CA VAL A 46 -16.82 5.00 3.11
C VAL A 46 -16.77 6.29 2.30
N ASP A 47 -17.50 7.28 2.77
CA ASP A 47 -17.42 8.66 2.31
C ASP A 47 -16.59 9.48 3.28
N VAL A 48 -15.67 10.26 2.75
CA VAL A 48 -14.79 11.12 3.55
C VAL A 48 -14.86 12.55 3.06
N ASP A 49 -15.02 13.46 4.00
CA ASP A 49 -14.93 14.91 3.79
C ASP A 49 -13.58 15.39 4.34
N SER A 50 -12.65 15.74 3.47
CA SER A 50 -11.29 16.13 3.84
C SER A 50 -11.01 17.57 3.46
N LYS A 51 -10.68 18.36 4.47
CA LYS A 51 -10.34 19.76 4.33
C LYS A 51 -8.94 20.04 4.90
N TYR A 52 -8.05 20.51 4.05
CA TYR A 52 -6.77 21.05 4.45
C TYR A 52 -6.81 22.58 4.32
N ALA A 53 -6.84 23.26 5.46
CA ALA A 53 -6.80 24.72 5.51
C ALA A 53 -5.73 25.15 6.51
N LYS A 54 -4.76 25.95 6.05
CA LYS A 54 -3.70 26.48 6.90
C LYS A 54 -3.44 27.93 6.55
N GLN A 55 -3.42 28.80 7.54
CA GLN A 55 -3.07 30.19 7.38
C GLN A 55 -2.00 30.57 8.40
N SER A 56 -0.84 30.99 7.90
CA SER A 56 0.29 31.41 8.72
C SER A 56 0.94 32.64 8.10
N GLY A 57 0.45 33.83 8.49
CA GLY A 57 1.14 35.11 8.22
C GLY A 57 1.48 35.41 6.76
N GLY A 58 0.55 35.24 5.82
CA GLY A 58 0.75 35.48 4.40
C GLY A 58 -0.29 34.74 3.56
N ARG A 59 0.12 34.27 2.36
CA ARG A 59 -0.74 33.42 1.53
C ARG A 59 -1.01 32.10 2.25
N GLY A 60 -2.30 31.80 2.49
CA GLY A 60 -2.74 30.56 3.11
C GLY A 60 -2.66 29.36 2.19
N GLN A 61 -3.11 28.21 2.70
CA GLN A 61 -3.31 26.97 1.92
C GLN A 61 -4.73 26.48 2.12
N TYR A 62 -5.40 26.08 1.05
CA TYR A 62 -6.75 25.57 1.09
C TYR A 62 -6.96 24.49 0.04
N GLY A 63 -7.31 23.28 0.48
CA GLY A 63 -7.77 22.18 -0.35
C GLY A 63 -8.90 21.46 0.35
N HIS A 64 -10.01 21.24 -0.34
CA HIS A 64 -11.18 20.57 0.22
C HIS A 64 -11.76 19.62 -0.83
N CYS A 65 -11.85 18.34 -0.49
CA CYS A 65 -12.41 17.31 -1.34
C CYS A 65 -13.26 16.34 -0.55
N LYS A 66 -14.36 15.91 -1.16
CA LYS A 66 -15.16 14.78 -0.69
C LYS A 66 -14.93 13.61 -1.61
N VAL A 67 -14.53 12.49 -1.03
CA VAL A 67 -14.11 11.29 -1.75
C VAL A 67 -14.88 10.08 -1.25
N HIS A 68 -15.43 9.33 -2.19
CA HIS A 68 -16.00 8.02 -1.94
C HIS A 68 -14.94 6.96 -2.16
N PHE A 69 -14.67 6.14 -1.16
CA PHE A 69 -13.76 5.01 -1.25
C PHE A 69 -14.54 3.71 -1.17
N GLU A 70 -14.21 2.76 -2.04
CA GLU A 70 -14.79 1.43 -2.02
C GLU A 70 -13.74 0.34 -2.27
N PRO A 71 -13.94 -0.86 -1.70
CA PRO A 71 -13.02 -1.97 -1.93
C PRO A 71 -13.15 -2.50 -3.36
N MET A 72 -12.02 -2.87 -3.94
CA MET A 72 -11.88 -3.58 -5.21
C MET A 72 -11.20 -4.94 -4.97
N ASP A 73 -11.13 -5.78 -6.00
CA ASP A 73 -10.36 -7.01 -5.95
C ASP A 73 -8.86 -6.69 -5.75
N PRO A 74 -8.27 -7.06 -4.60
CA PRO A 74 -6.86 -6.78 -4.32
C PRO A 74 -5.89 -7.58 -5.21
N ASN A 75 -6.37 -8.61 -5.93
CA ASN A 75 -5.60 -9.44 -6.85
C ASN A 75 -5.86 -9.09 -8.32
N GLY A 76 -6.68 -8.07 -8.59
CA GLY A 76 -6.96 -7.59 -9.94
C GLY A 76 -5.73 -6.98 -10.63
N GLU A 77 -5.85 -6.73 -11.93
CA GLU A 77 -4.80 -6.06 -12.71
C GLU A 77 -4.55 -4.63 -12.21
N GLU A 78 -5.62 -3.92 -11.86
CA GLU A 78 -5.56 -2.62 -11.21
C GLU A 78 -5.79 -2.77 -9.71
N THR A 79 -4.82 -2.38 -8.91
CA THR A 79 -4.91 -2.40 -7.44
C THR A 79 -5.36 -1.08 -6.84
N PHE A 80 -5.34 -0.02 -7.64
CA PHE A 80 -5.82 1.31 -7.28
C PHE A 80 -6.49 1.96 -8.50
N LYS A 81 -7.65 2.58 -8.28
CA LYS A 81 -8.39 3.32 -9.29
C LYS A 81 -8.79 4.67 -8.74
N PHE A 82 -8.59 5.72 -9.53
CA PHE A 82 -9.05 7.07 -9.22
C PHE A 82 -9.99 7.60 -10.31
N GLU A 83 -11.13 8.09 -9.89
CA GLU A 83 -12.14 8.70 -10.77
C GLU A 83 -12.60 10.05 -10.21
N SER A 84 -13.20 10.85 -11.06
CA SER A 84 -13.81 12.13 -10.68
C SER A 84 -15.20 12.24 -11.26
N SER A 85 -16.16 12.51 -10.39
CA SER A 85 -17.53 12.88 -10.75
C SER A 85 -17.91 14.28 -10.27
N VAL A 86 -16.92 15.16 -10.06
CA VAL A 86 -17.14 16.56 -9.66
C VAL A 86 -17.92 17.30 -10.73
N VAL A 87 -18.97 17.97 -10.31
CA VAL A 87 -19.85 18.80 -11.17
C VAL A 87 -19.82 20.27 -10.77
N GLY A 88 -20.19 21.14 -11.70
CA GLY A 88 -20.36 22.57 -11.42
C GLY A 88 -19.09 23.34 -11.08
N GLY A 89 -17.89 22.74 -11.29
CA GLY A 89 -16.63 23.41 -10.97
C GLY A 89 -16.36 23.56 -9.46
N ALA A 90 -16.98 22.71 -8.62
CA ALA A 90 -16.76 22.72 -7.17
C ALA A 90 -15.28 22.57 -6.79
N ILE A 91 -14.53 21.80 -7.60
CA ILE A 91 -13.07 21.78 -7.62
C ILE A 91 -12.64 22.14 -9.04
N PRO A 92 -11.73 23.11 -9.23
CA PRO A 92 -11.14 23.39 -10.54
C PRO A 92 -10.50 22.13 -11.13
N LYS A 93 -10.71 21.91 -12.43
CA LYS A 93 -10.25 20.70 -13.13
C LYS A 93 -8.73 20.48 -13.01
N GLU A 94 -7.98 21.55 -12.91
CA GLU A 94 -6.52 21.52 -12.73
C GLU A 94 -6.06 20.92 -11.40
N TYR A 95 -6.90 20.96 -10.35
CA TYR A 95 -6.57 20.42 -9.02
C TYR A 95 -7.04 18.98 -8.80
N ILE A 96 -7.93 18.46 -9.65
CA ILE A 96 -8.43 17.07 -9.52
C ILE A 96 -7.32 16.03 -9.63
N PRO A 97 -6.37 16.12 -10.58
CA PRO A 97 -5.23 15.19 -10.62
C PRO A 97 -4.41 15.18 -9.34
N ALA A 98 -4.19 16.34 -8.74
CA ALA A 98 -3.43 16.46 -7.49
C ALA A 98 -4.10 15.72 -6.32
N VAL A 99 -5.44 15.68 -6.25
CA VAL A 99 -6.16 14.85 -5.28
C VAL A 99 -5.86 13.38 -5.51
N GLY A 100 -5.92 12.91 -6.75
CA GLY A 100 -5.61 11.53 -7.14
C GLY A 100 -4.18 11.13 -6.79
N GLU A 101 -3.22 11.96 -7.12
CA GLU A 101 -1.79 11.74 -6.79
C GLU A 101 -1.56 11.67 -5.28
N GLY A 102 -2.22 12.54 -4.50
CA GLY A 102 -2.14 12.52 -3.04
C GLY A 102 -2.72 11.26 -2.42
N ILE A 103 -3.82 10.74 -2.96
CA ILE A 103 -4.40 9.46 -2.56
C ILE A 103 -3.46 8.31 -2.94
N GLU A 104 -2.98 8.26 -4.18
CA GLU A 104 -2.09 7.22 -4.67
C GLU A 104 -0.78 7.16 -3.87
N GLU A 105 -0.18 8.30 -3.56
CA GLU A 105 1.00 8.34 -2.70
C GLU A 105 0.72 7.78 -1.31
N ALA A 106 -0.43 8.10 -0.74
CA ALA A 106 -0.84 7.61 0.57
C ALA A 106 -1.09 6.08 0.59
N THR A 107 -1.41 5.45 -0.55
CA THR A 107 -1.56 3.98 -0.64
C THR A 107 -0.25 3.22 -0.44
N LYS A 108 0.89 3.88 -0.57
CA LYS A 108 2.22 3.24 -0.41
C LYS A 108 2.50 2.79 1.02
N ALA A 109 1.83 3.39 2.01
CA ALA A 109 1.99 3.04 3.42
C ALA A 109 0.63 3.07 4.14
N GLY A 110 0.08 1.90 4.43
CA GLY A 110 -1.17 1.75 5.18
C GLY A 110 -1.04 2.01 6.68
N ILE A 111 -2.17 2.00 7.38
CA ILE A 111 -2.25 2.37 8.80
C ILE A 111 -2.04 1.20 9.77
N LEU A 112 -2.15 -0.06 9.33
CA LEU A 112 -2.03 -1.24 10.20
C LEU A 112 -0.57 -1.59 10.49
N GLY A 113 0.27 -1.59 9.46
CA GLY A 113 1.68 -1.92 9.60
C GLY A 113 2.59 -1.15 8.64
N GLY A 114 2.05 -0.14 7.96
CA GLY A 114 2.80 0.63 6.95
C GLY A 114 3.03 -0.14 5.65
N PHE A 115 2.28 -1.20 5.41
CA PHE A 115 2.38 -1.99 4.17
C PHE A 115 1.62 -1.31 3.02
N PRO A 116 2.00 -1.58 1.77
CA PRO A 116 1.28 -1.04 0.61
C PRO A 116 -0.20 -1.43 0.63
N VAL A 117 -1.07 -0.47 0.34
CA VAL A 117 -2.52 -0.69 0.25
C VAL A 117 -2.90 -1.01 -1.18
N VAL A 118 -3.70 -2.04 -1.36
CA VAL A 118 -4.19 -2.53 -2.67
C VAL A 118 -5.70 -2.75 -2.62
N GLY A 119 -6.34 -2.80 -3.79
CA GLY A 119 -7.77 -3.08 -3.90
C GLY A 119 -8.65 -1.93 -3.41
N VAL A 120 -8.32 -0.70 -3.80
CA VAL A 120 -9.05 0.51 -3.42
C VAL A 120 -9.43 1.33 -4.66
N SER A 121 -10.70 1.67 -4.77
CA SER A 121 -11.23 2.66 -5.69
C SER A 121 -11.55 3.95 -4.95
N ALA A 122 -11.21 5.08 -5.53
CA ALA A 122 -11.48 6.42 -5.00
C ALA A 122 -12.19 7.27 -6.06
N ASN A 123 -13.34 7.82 -5.72
CA ASN A 123 -14.07 8.76 -6.56
C ASN A 123 -14.23 10.09 -5.84
N VAL A 124 -13.59 11.13 -6.33
CA VAL A 124 -13.84 12.50 -5.86
C VAL A 124 -15.12 13.02 -6.51
N TYR A 125 -16.10 13.41 -5.69
CA TYR A 125 -17.41 13.80 -6.19
C TYR A 125 -17.81 15.24 -5.84
N ASP A 126 -17.18 15.85 -4.85
CA ASP A 126 -17.48 17.22 -4.40
C ASP A 126 -16.26 17.83 -3.71
N GLY A 127 -16.35 19.11 -3.41
CA GLY A 127 -15.32 19.84 -2.68
C GLY A 127 -15.56 21.34 -2.76
N SER A 128 -14.55 22.12 -2.42
CA SER A 128 -14.53 23.54 -2.59
C SER A 128 -13.10 24.06 -2.74
N TYR A 129 -12.98 25.26 -3.27
CA TYR A 129 -11.68 25.92 -3.44
C TYR A 129 -11.74 27.37 -2.96
N HIS A 130 -10.59 27.96 -2.76
CA HIS A 130 -10.41 29.37 -2.46
C HIS A 130 -9.54 30.01 -3.52
N GLU A 131 -9.98 31.11 -4.12
CA GLU A 131 -9.32 31.73 -5.29
C GLU A 131 -7.85 32.10 -5.03
N VAL A 132 -7.49 32.44 -3.81
CA VAL A 132 -6.14 32.88 -3.44
C VAL A 132 -5.30 31.75 -2.83
N ASP A 133 -5.90 30.96 -1.94
CA ASP A 133 -5.19 30.01 -1.06
C ASP A 133 -5.17 28.57 -1.60
N SER A 134 -5.95 28.26 -2.63
CA SER A 134 -5.92 26.94 -3.26
C SER A 134 -4.71 26.77 -4.17
N SER A 135 -4.18 25.55 -4.18
CA SER A 135 -3.04 25.13 -5.00
C SER A 135 -3.08 23.62 -5.21
N GLU A 136 -2.36 23.12 -6.19
CA GLU A 136 -2.15 21.67 -6.40
C GLU A 136 -1.63 21.00 -5.13
N MET A 137 -0.66 21.60 -4.46
CA MET A 137 -0.10 21.08 -3.21
C MET A 137 -1.16 20.96 -2.11
N ALA A 138 -2.04 21.93 -1.95
CA ALA A 138 -3.09 21.89 -0.94
C ALA A 138 -4.10 20.77 -1.22
N PHE A 139 -4.47 20.54 -2.48
CA PHE A 139 -5.34 19.45 -2.89
C PHE A 139 -4.66 18.08 -2.81
N HIS A 140 -3.38 17.98 -3.12
CA HIS A 140 -2.59 16.77 -2.90
C HIS A 140 -2.59 16.36 -1.42
N ILE A 141 -2.36 17.30 -0.52
CA ILE A 141 -2.41 17.06 0.93
C ILE A 141 -3.83 16.67 1.36
N ALA A 142 -4.86 17.37 0.86
CA ALA A 142 -6.26 17.03 1.16
C ALA A 142 -6.62 15.60 0.71
N GLY A 143 -6.15 15.17 -0.45
CA GLY A 143 -6.30 13.80 -0.95
C GLY A 143 -5.61 12.77 -0.06
N SER A 144 -4.37 13.03 0.33
CA SER A 144 -3.62 12.16 1.25
C SER A 144 -4.31 12.02 2.61
N LEU A 145 -4.83 13.11 3.15
CA LEU A 145 -5.58 13.11 4.42
C LEU A 145 -6.92 12.36 4.28
N ALA A 146 -7.61 12.53 3.14
CA ALA A 146 -8.84 11.80 2.85
C ALA A 146 -8.62 10.29 2.89
N PHE A 147 -7.55 9.81 2.26
CA PHE A 147 -7.21 8.39 2.25
C PHE A 147 -6.89 7.85 3.65
N LYS A 148 -6.11 8.57 4.44
CA LYS A 148 -5.76 8.18 5.81
C LYS A 148 -7.01 8.09 6.71
N ASP A 149 -7.93 9.03 6.57
CA ASP A 149 -9.20 9.00 7.30
C ASP A 149 -10.09 7.84 6.82
N ALA A 150 -10.16 7.62 5.51
CA ALA A 150 -10.89 6.48 4.93
C ALA A 150 -10.37 5.14 5.44
N MET A 151 -9.05 4.94 5.48
CA MET A 151 -8.45 3.70 6.01
C MET A 151 -8.90 3.42 7.43
N SER A 152 -8.96 4.43 8.29
CA SER A 152 -9.40 4.24 9.69
C SER A 152 -10.87 3.83 9.83
N LYS A 153 -11.72 4.18 8.85
CA LYS A 153 -13.18 3.98 8.88
C LYS A 153 -13.65 2.79 8.04
N ALA A 154 -12.85 2.36 7.07
CA ALA A 154 -13.20 1.36 6.07
C ALA A 154 -12.87 -0.09 6.47
N ASN A 155 -12.67 -0.35 7.76
CA ASN A 155 -12.33 -1.67 8.29
C ASN A 155 -11.14 -2.31 7.57
N PRO A 156 -9.92 -1.76 7.72
CA PRO A 156 -8.73 -2.26 7.04
C PRO A 156 -8.32 -3.63 7.56
N ILE A 157 -7.78 -4.45 6.68
CA ILE A 157 -7.23 -5.77 6.99
C ILE A 157 -5.85 -5.95 6.36
N LEU A 158 -5.05 -6.86 6.96
CA LEU A 158 -3.80 -7.32 6.39
C LEU A 158 -4.06 -8.46 5.40
N LEU A 159 -3.33 -8.44 4.31
CA LEU A 159 -3.27 -9.51 3.31
C LEU A 159 -1.92 -10.20 3.40
N GLU A 160 -1.95 -11.52 3.51
CA GLU A 160 -0.76 -12.38 3.43
C GLU A 160 -0.55 -12.84 1.98
N PRO A 161 0.71 -13.00 1.52
CA PRO A 161 0.97 -13.60 0.22
C PRO A 161 0.66 -15.09 0.27
N ILE A 162 -0.16 -15.57 -0.67
CA ILE A 162 -0.41 -17.00 -0.89
C ILE A 162 0.36 -17.41 -2.14
N MET A 163 1.23 -18.41 -2.00
CA MET A 163 2.13 -18.85 -3.06
C MET A 163 1.81 -20.30 -3.48
N LYS A 164 1.94 -20.57 -4.77
CA LYS A 164 1.93 -21.96 -5.26
C LYS A 164 3.27 -22.60 -4.90
N VAL A 165 3.21 -23.70 -4.18
CA VAL A 165 4.40 -24.47 -3.78
C VAL A 165 4.38 -25.83 -4.46
N GLU A 166 5.50 -26.23 -5.04
CA GLU A 166 5.76 -27.55 -5.58
C GLU A 166 6.95 -28.16 -4.85
N VAL A 167 6.76 -29.34 -4.28
CA VAL A 167 7.80 -30.04 -3.53
C VAL A 167 8.13 -31.36 -4.24
N SER A 168 9.39 -31.52 -4.64
CA SER A 168 9.90 -32.78 -5.19
C SER A 168 10.67 -33.52 -4.09
N MET A 169 10.28 -34.76 -3.82
CA MET A 169 10.83 -35.58 -2.73
C MET A 169 10.71 -37.07 -3.01
N PRO A 170 11.51 -37.94 -2.35
CA PRO A 170 11.26 -39.37 -2.30
C PRO A 170 9.93 -39.70 -1.64
N GLU A 171 9.26 -40.76 -2.10
CA GLU A 171 7.92 -41.16 -1.64
C GLU A 171 7.83 -41.38 -0.13
N GLU A 172 8.90 -41.89 0.48
CA GLU A 172 9.00 -42.16 1.92
C GLU A 172 8.79 -40.91 2.80
N TYR A 173 9.05 -39.69 2.27
CA TYR A 173 8.91 -38.43 3.00
C TYR A 173 7.57 -37.72 2.74
N MET A 174 6.71 -38.28 1.90
CA MET A 174 5.47 -37.62 1.46
C MET A 174 4.55 -37.30 2.65
N GLY A 175 4.41 -38.23 3.60
CA GLY A 175 3.57 -38.03 4.78
C GLY A 175 4.04 -36.89 5.66
N ASP A 176 5.34 -36.78 5.90
CA ASP A 176 5.94 -35.74 6.74
C ASP A 176 5.81 -34.36 6.06
N VAL A 177 6.04 -34.31 4.75
CA VAL A 177 5.90 -33.04 3.99
C VAL A 177 4.46 -32.55 3.95
N ILE A 178 3.50 -33.44 3.72
CA ILE A 178 2.06 -33.08 3.77
C ILE A 178 1.68 -32.59 5.16
N GLY A 179 2.17 -33.24 6.20
CA GLY A 179 1.96 -32.83 7.59
C GLY A 179 2.51 -31.42 7.87
N ASP A 180 3.71 -31.11 7.39
CA ASP A 180 4.32 -29.79 7.55
C ASP A 180 3.57 -28.70 6.76
N ILE A 181 3.17 -28.98 5.52
CA ILE A 181 2.37 -28.06 4.71
C ILE A 181 1.05 -27.72 5.42
N ASN A 182 0.33 -28.75 5.89
CA ASN A 182 -0.93 -28.54 6.61
C ASN A 182 -0.73 -27.72 7.92
N ALA A 183 0.36 -27.96 8.64
CA ALA A 183 0.70 -27.18 9.84
C ALA A 183 0.97 -25.69 9.52
N ARG A 184 1.42 -25.40 8.31
CA ARG A 184 1.64 -24.03 7.79
C ARG A 184 0.40 -23.42 7.13
N ARG A 185 -0.76 -24.05 7.22
CA ARG A 185 -2.03 -23.60 6.58
C ARG A 185 -2.00 -23.68 5.05
N GLY A 186 -1.23 -24.61 4.49
CA GLY A 186 -1.19 -24.92 3.05
C GLY A 186 -2.23 -25.93 2.61
#